data_00282cd15c59ab0a94908c43438457cc
#
_entry.id   00282cd15c59ab0a94908c43438457cc
#
_cell.length_a   1.000
_cell.length_b   1.000
_cell.length_c   1.000
_cell.angle_alpha   90.00
_cell.angle_beta   90.00
_cell.angle_gamma   90.00
#
_symmetry.space_group_name_H-M   'P 1'
#
loop_
_entity.id
_entity.type
_entity.pdbx_description
1 polymer ?
#
loop_
_entity_poly.entity_id
_entity_poly.type
_entity_poly.pdbx_seq_one_letter_code
_entity_poly.pdbx_strand_id
1 'polypeptide(L)'
;MTSSVTLASGSPQRRELLGKLGVEFEVAVPGVEELTGGDPEVEVLENARMKARAVERDGVIIACDTDVVLDGTALGKPQGEVEARAYLDRMSGRAHEVLSGLVVLAGGEERSGLERTTVVFKVLDEATKERYVRFGEWRGRSGGYAIQTLGSTLVERVEGSVSNVVGLPVGLLAELAPELLAGRSAA
;
A
#
# COMPACT_ATOMS: atom_id res chain seq x y z
N MET A 1 16.92 -25.29 -4.83
CA MET A 1 15.45 -25.30 -4.88
C MET A 1 15.01 -23.88 -4.62
N THR A 2 14.37 -23.23 -5.59
CA THR A 2 13.79 -21.89 -5.37
C THR A 2 12.62 -22.04 -4.38
N SER A 3 12.75 -21.42 -3.21
CA SER A 3 11.66 -21.41 -2.22
C SER A 3 10.41 -20.77 -2.88
N SER A 4 9.25 -21.39 -2.70
CA SER A 4 7.97 -20.82 -3.14
C SER A 4 7.75 -19.46 -2.50
N VAL A 5 7.22 -18.50 -3.24
CA VAL A 5 6.87 -17.17 -2.73
C VAL A 5 5.36 -17.03 -2.69
N THR A 6 4.81 -16.56 -1.59
CA THR A 6 3.38 -16.28 -1.43
C THR A 6 3.16 -14.83 -1.09
N LEU A 7 2.33 -14.14 -1.86
CA LEU A 7 1.83 -12.81 -1.54
C LEU A 7 0.54 -12.93 -0.72
N ALA A 8 0.61 -12.60 0.56
CA ALA A 8 -0.53 -12.58 1.49
C ALA A 8 -1.35 -11.29 1.31
N SER A 9 -2.03 -11.14 0.19
CA SER A 9 -2.79 -9.92 -0.12
C SER A 9 -3.80 -10.13 -1.24
N GLY A 10 -5.00 -9.57 -1.09
CA GLY A 10 -5.99 -9.45 -2.17
C GLY A 10 -5.81 -8.24 -3.08
N SER A 11 -4.82 -7.36 -2.83
CA SER A 11 -4.62 -6.11 -3.58
C SER A 11 -4.09 -6.37 -4.99
N PRO A 12 -4.82 -5.93 -6.05
CA PRO A 12 -4.33 -6.02 -7.42
C PRO A 12 -3.04 -5.24 -7.67
N GLN A 13 -2.88 -4.10 -6.97
CA GLN A 13 -1.71 -3.22 -7.12
C GLN A 13 -0.44 -3.88 -6.59
N ARG A 14 -0.52 -4.54 -5.42
CA ARG A 14 0.61 -5.30 -4.87
C ARG A 14 1.01 -6.44 -5.77
N ARG A 15 0.02 -7.16 -6.32
CA ARG A 15 0.26 -8.24 -7.29
C ARG A 15 0.96 -7.73 -8.54
N GLU A 16 0.49 -6.61 -9.09
CA GLU A 16 1.08 -6.00 -10.29
C GLU A 16 2.53 -5.55 -10.03
N LEU A 17 2.79 -4.86 -8.90
CA LEU A 17 4.14 -4.41 -8.55
C LEU A 17 5.09 -5.59 -8.34
N LEU A 18 4.70 -6.61 -7.58
CA LEU A 18 5.54 -7.78 -7.34
C LEU A 18 5.82 -8.55 -8.64
N GLY A 19 4.82 -8.67 -9.51
CA GLY A 19 4.98 -9.30 -10.83
C GLY A 19 5.94 -8.55 -11.75
N LYS A 20 5.90 -7.20 -11.74
CA LYS A 20 6.84 -6.36 -12.52
C LYS A 20 8.29 -6.51 -12.07
N LEU A 21 8.53 -6.94 -10.82
CA LEU A 21 9.87 -7.29 -10.35
C LEU A 21 10.36 -8.66 -10.85
N GLY A 22 9.55 -9.36 -11.64
CA GLY A 22 9.86 -10.70 -12.13
C GLY A 22 9.82 -11.79 -11.07
N VAL A 23 9.27 -11.53 -9.89
CA VAL A 23 9.08 -12.54 -8.83
C VAL A 23 7.94 -13.47 -9.24
N GLU A 24 8.20 -14.78 -9.25
CA GLU A 24 7.15 -15.79 -9.38
C GLU A 24 6.55 -16.03 -8.00
N PHE A 25 5.22 -15.91 -7.87
CA PHE A 25 4.55 -16.04 -6.59
C PHE A 25 3.11 -16.56 -6.75
N GLU A 26 2.62 -17.16 -5.69
CA GLU A 26 1.19 -17.45 -5.51
C GLU A 26 0.52 -16.33 -4.70
N VAL A 27 -0.80 -16.22 -4.83
CA VAL A 27 -1.61 -15.29 -4.04
C VAL A 27 -2.43 -16.06 -3.04
N ALA A 28 -2.34 -15.68 -1.76
CA ALA A 28 -3.23 -16.15 -0.71
C ALA A 28 -3.88 -14.92 -0.05
N VAL A 29 -5.21 -14.83 -0.09
CA VAL A 29 -5.93 -13.71 0.52
C VAL A 29 -6.17 -14.02 2.00
N PRO A 30 -5.55 -13.29 2.93
CA PRO A 30 -5.76 -13.52 4.36
C PRO A 30 -7.14 -13.02 4.78
N GLY A 31 -7.90 -13.85 5.50
CA GLY A 31 -9.20 -13.49 6.05
C GLY A 31 -9.09 -12.91 7.46
N VAL A 32 -8.31 -11.82 7.63
CA VAL A 32 -8.11 -11.18 8.93
C VAL A 32 -8.91 -9.89 9.04
N GLU A 33 -9.39 -9.60 10.24
CA GLU A 33 -9.96 -8.29 10.59
C GLU A 33 -8.82 -7.33 10.92
N GLU A 34 -8.71 -6.24 10.15
CA GLU A 34 -7.64 -5.25 10.30
C GLU A 34 -7.88 -4.36 11.54
N LEU A 35 -6.83 -4.05 12.26
CA LEU A 35 -6.84 -3.07 13.35
C LEU A 35 -7.07 -1.68 12.76
N THR A 36 -7.87 -0.87 13.45
CA THR A 36 -8.20 0.50 13.04
C THR A 36 -8.47 1.38 14.26
N GLY A 37 -8.13 2.68 14.18
CA GLY A 37 -8.47 3.69 15.19
C GLY A 37 -7.43 3.88 16.29
N GLY A 38 -6.27 3.24 16.17
CA GLY A 38 -5.11 3.44 17.04
C GLY A 38 -4.00 4.28 16.39
N ASP A 39 -2.76 3.97 16.73
CA ASP A 39 -1.57 4.58 16.11
C ASP A 39 -1.36 3.99 14.70
N PRO A 40 -1.42 4.80 13.62
CA PRO A 40 -1.32 4.30 12.26
C PRO A 40 -0.02 3.53 11.96
N GLU A 41 1.11 3.90 12.56
CA GLU A 41 2.38 3.18 12.35
C GLU A 41 2.34 1.78 12.95
N VAL A 42 1.75 1.67 14.15
CA VAL A 42 1.57 0.38 14.80
C VAL A 42 0.56 -0.47 14.03
N GLU A 43 -0.56 0.13 13.61
CA GLU A 43 -1.63 -0.58 12.92
C GLU A 43 -1.17 -1.19 11.59
N VAL A 44 -0.52 -0.42 10.71
CA VAL A 44 -0.08 -0.95 9.39
C VAL A 44 0.93 -2.09 9.55
N LEU A 45 1.79 -2.03 10.58
CA LEU A 45 2.77 -3.09 10.82
C LEU A 45 2.12 -4.35 11.42
N GLU A 46 1.25 -4.19 12.41
CA GLU A 46 0.53 -5.32 13.02
C GLU A 46 -0.45 -5.96 12.03
N ASN A 47 -1.16 -5.17 11.22
CA ASN A 47 -2.01 -5.69 10.16
C ASN A 47 -1.21 -6.51 9.14
N ALA A 48 -0.02 -6.06 8.76
CA ALA A 48 0.87 -6.83 7.89
C ALA A 48 1.30 -8.15 8.55
N ARG A 49 1.64 -8.13 9.86
CA ARG A 49 1.97 -9.35 10.63
C ARG A 49 0.81 -10.33 10.71
N MET A 50 -0.38 -9.83 11.01
CA MET A 50 -1.60 -10.66 11.06
C MET A 50 -1.86 -11.32 9.70
N LYS A 51 -1.73 -10.55 8.60
CA LYS A 51 -1.88 -11.08 7.23
C LYS A 51 -0.84 -12.14 6.91
N ALA A 52 0.42 -11.94 7.28
CA ALA A 52 1.49 -12.91 7.04
C ALA A 52 1.24 -14.22 7.79
N ARG A 53 0.84 -14.12 9.07
CA ARG A 53 0.62 -15.29 9.95
C ARG A 53 -0.65 -16.06 9.65
N ALA A 54 -1.65 -15.41 9.02
CA ALA A 54 -2.90 -16.05 8.63
C ALA A 54 -2.76 -16.96 7.38
N VAL A 55 -1.61 -16.90 6.72
CA VAL A 55 -1.33 -17.72 5.53
C VAL A 55 -0.42 -18.88 5.92
N GLU A 56 -0.99 -20.09 5.95
CA GLU A 56 -0.25 -21.33 6.20
C GLU A 56 0.37 -21.84 4.88
N ARG A 57 1.57 -21.41 4.58
CA ARG A 57 2.35 -21.81 3.38
C ARG A 57 3.82 -22.00 3.72
N ASP A 58 4.46 -22.96 3.05
CA ASP A 58 5.90 -23.10 3.07
C ASP A 58 6.57 -22.06 2.18
N GLY A 59 7.83 -21.75 2.47
CA GLY A 59 8.63 -20.83 1.66
C GLY A 59 8.65 -19.41 2.21
N VAL A 60 8.56 -18.42 1.31
CA VAL A 60 8.61 -17.00 1.66
C VAL A 60 7.21 -16.41 1.58
N ILE A 61 6.74 -15.81 2.66
CA ILE A 61 5.45 -15.10 2.70
C ILE A 61 5.73 -13.60 2.76
N ILE A 62 5.12 -12.84 1.85
CA ILE A 62 5.19 -11.38 1.81
C ILE A 62 3.80 -10.84 2.16
N ALA A 63 3.70 -10.02 3.19
CA ALA A 63 2.48 -9.32 3.56
C ALA A 63 2.74 -7.82 3.73
N CYS A 64 1.78 -7.02 3.35
CA CYS A 64 1.86 -5.57 3.48
C CYS A 64 0.48 -5.01 3.86
N ASP A 65 0.50 -3.98 4.69
CA ASP A 65 -0.64 -3.11 4.91
C ASP A 65 -0.27 -1.66 4.60
N THR A 66 -1.24 -0.87 4.13
CA THR A 66 -0.94 0.51 3.67
C THR A 66 -2.11 1.41 4.03
N ASP A 67 -1.80 2.52 4.67
CA ASP A 67 -2.81 3.52 4.98
C ASP A 67 -2.35 4.94 4.62
N VAL A 68 -3.34 5.80 4.35
CA VAL A 68 -3.16 7.24 4.14
C VAL A 68 -3.46 7.96 5.43
N VAL A 69 -2.50 8.73 5.91
CA VAL A 69 -2.57 9.42 7.21
C VAL A 69 -2.57 10.93 7.00
N LEU A 70 -3.56 11.59 7.55
CA LEU A 70 -3.67 13.06 7.57
C LEU A 70 -3.84 13.53 9.01
N ASP A 71 -2.97 14.46 9.44
CA ASP A 71 -2.95 14.99 10.81
C ASP A 71 -2.86 13.88 11.89
N GLY A 72 -2.06 12.85 11.64
CA GLY A 72 -1.87 11.73 12.55
C GLY A 72 -3.03 10.72 12.59
N THR A 73 -4.03 10.87 11.72
CA THR A 73 -5.20 9.99 11.68
C THR A 73 -5.28 9.25 10.36
N ALA A 74 -5.42 7.92 10.39
CA ALA A 74 -5.66 7.11 9.22
C ALA A 74 -7.02 7.44 8.62
N LEU A 75 -7.07 7.62 7.28
CA LEU A 75 -8.31 7.96 6.58
C LEU A 75 -9.13 6.71 6.24
N GLY A 76 -8.46 5.57 6.07
CA GLY A 76 -9.11 4.34 5.63
C GLY A 76 -9.70 4.41 4.22
N LYS A 77 -10.53 3.42 3.89
CA LYS A 77 -11.21 3.31 2.59
C LYS A 77 -12.58 3.99 2.65
N PRO A 78 -12.86 5.00 1.81
CA PRO A 78 -14.14 5.69 1.84
C PRO A 78 -15.29 4.73 1.46
N GLN A 79 -16.39 4.81 2.19
CA GLN A 79 -17.55 3.96 2.02
C GLN A 79 -18.49 4.43 0.88
N GLY A 80 -18.28 5.64 0.37
CA GLY A 80 -19.10 6.20 -0.71
C GLY A 80 -18.52 7.48 -1.27
N GLU A 81 -19.22 8.04 -2.27
CA GLU A 81 -18.80 9.27 -2.98
C GLU A 81 -18.70 10.49 -2.06
N VAL A 82 -19.60 10.57 -1.09
CA VAL A 82 -19.60 11.68 -0.11
C VAL A 82 -18.34 11.66 0.74
N GLU A 83 -17.94 10.51 1.22
CA GLU A 83 -16.72 10.37 2.04
C GLU A 83 -15.46 10.53 1.18
N ALA A 84 -15.44 9.94 -0.02
CA ALA A 84 -14.34 10.14 -0.97
C ALA A 84 -14.15 11.63 -1.29
N ARG A 85 -15.25 12.37 -1.47
CA ARG A 85 -15.20 13.82 -1.67
C ARG A 85 -14.66 14.55 -0.44
N ALA A 86 -15.10 14.19 0.75
CA ALA A 86 -14.64 14.80 2.00
C ALA A 86 -13.13 14.57 2.20
N TYR A 87 -12.59 13.41 1.79
CA TYR A 87 -11.15 13.16 1.83
C TYR A 87 -10.39 14.08 0.89
N LEU A 88 -10.87 14.28 -0.35
CA LEU A 88 -10.26 15.24 -1.29
C LEU A 88 -10.30 16.67 -0.75
N ASP A 89 -11.40 17.08 -0.11
CA ASP A 89 -11.52 18.40 0.50
C ASP A 89 -10.48 18.60 1.62
N ARG A 90 -10.28 17.59 2.47
CA ARG A 90 -9.32 17.63 3.58
C ARG A 90 -7.86 17.62 3.10
N MET A 91 -7.55 16.93 2.00
CA MET A 91 -6.19 16.80 1.47
C MET A 91 -5.81 17.91 0.47
N SER A 92 -6.79 18.64 -0.07
CA SER A 92 -6.57 19.69 -1.09
C SER A 92 -5.57 20.76 -0.63
N GLY A 93 -4.48 20.95 -1.39
CA GLY A 93 -3.42 21.91 -1.08
C GLY A 93 -2.55 21.53 0.11
N ARG A 94 -2.60 20.29 0.57
CA ARG A 94 -1.92 19.84 1.79
C ARG A 94 -1.02 18.63 1.56
N ALA A 95 -0.07 18.47 2.46
CA ALA A 95 0.71 17.25 2.62
C ALA A 95 -0.06 16.23 3.47
N HIS A 96 0.08 14.98 3.13
CA HIS A 96 -0.35 13.82 3.90
C HIS A 96 0.68 12.71 3.77
N GLU A 97 0.61 11.71 4.62
CA GLU A 97 1.55 10.60 4.62
C GLU A 97 0.89 9.32 4.10
N VAL A 98 1.66 8.49 3.44
CA VAL A 98 1.32 7.10 3.14
C VAL A 98 2.26 6.22 3.92
N LEU A 99 1.71 5.43 4.82
CA LEU A 99 2.43 4.49 5.65
C LEU A 99 2.20 3.07 5.16
N SER A 100 3.26 2.28 5.06
CA SER A 100 3.12 0.84 4.83
C SER A 100 3.94 0.06 5.84
N GLY A 101 3.30 -0.93 6.47
CA GLY A 101 3.97 -2.02 7.16
C GLY A 101 4.24 -3.15 6.17
N LEU A 102 5.47 -3.64 6.14
CA LEU A 102 5.89 -4.78 5.32
C LEU A 102 6.46 -5.87 6.20
N VAL A 103 6.02 -7.09 5.97
CA VAL A 103 6.48 -8.29 6.67
C VAL A 103 6.89 -9.36 5.66
N VAL A 104 8.04 -9.96 5.89
CA VAL A 104 8.55 -11.13 5.16
C VAL A 104 8.79 -12.24 6.17
N LEU A 105 8.10 -13.37 6.01
CA LEU A 105 8.36 -14.59 6.75
C LEU A 105 9.14 -15.54 5.86
N ALA A 106 10.31 -16.01 6.31
CA ALA A 106 11.13 -16.95 5.55
C ALA A 106 11.87 -17.89 6.51
N GLY A 107 11.73 -19.20 6.33
CA GLY A 107 12.44 -20.19 7.14
C GLY A 107 12.15 -20.10 8.65
N GLY A 108 10.99 -19.59 9.06
CA GLY A 108 10.61 -19.36 10.46
C GLY A 108 11.10 -18.02 11.03
N GLU A 109 11.83 -17.22 10.26
CA GLU A 109 12.27 -15.88 10.66
C GLU A 109 11.29 -14.80 10.13
N GLU A 110 11.00 -13.80 10.96
CA GLU A 110 10.25 -12.59 10.57
C GLU A 110 11.22 -11.44 10.36
N ARG A 111 11.16 -10.84 9.18
CA ARG A 111 11.77 -9.54 8.86
C ARG A 111 10.66 -8.56 8.58
N SER A 112 10.70 -7.40 9.19
CA SER A 112 9.62 -6.42 9.06
C SER A 112 10.15 -4.99 9.12
N GLY A 113 9.40 -4.07 8.53
CA GLY A 113 9.74 -2.65 8.52
C GLY A 113 8.54 -1.78 8.18
N LEU A 114 8.73 -0.48 8.39
CA LEU A 114 7.77 0.58 8.08
C LEU A 114 8.36 1.47 6.98
N GLU A 115 7.56 1.79 5.98
CA GLU A 115 7.89 2.78 4.95
C GLU A 115 6.93 3.96 5.05
N ARG A 116 7.50 5.18 4.98
CA ARG A 116 6.75 6.43 5.01
C ARG A 116 7.04 7.23 3.74
N THR A 117 6.00 7.75 3.13
CA THR A 117 6.09 8.63 1.95
C THR A 117 5.16 9.81 2.12
N THR A 118 5.67 11.02 1.94
CA THR A 118 4.87 12.23 1.95
C THR A 118 4.35 12.51 0.54
N VAL A 119 3.04 12.74 0.43
CA VAL A 119 2.38 13.15 -0.81
C VAL A 119 1.76 14.53 -0.60
N VAL A 120 2.01 15.44 -1.51
CA VAL A 120 1.42 16.79 -1.49
C VAL A 120 0.42 16.92 -2.62
N PHE A 121 -0.81 17.27 -2.29
CA PHE A 121 -1.84 17.57 -3.28
C PHE A 121 -1.79 19.02 -3.72
N LYS A 122 -2.11 19.25 -4.99
CA LYS A 122 -2.44 20.57 -5.50
C LYS A 122 -3.67 21.13 -4.79
N VAL A 123 -3.86 22.44 -4.84
CA VAL A 123 -5.16 23.02 -4.50
C VAL A 123 -6.17 22.54 -5.55
N LEU A 124 -7.16 21.79 -5.12
CA LEU A 124 -8.15 21.15 -5.99
C LEU A 124 -9.40 22.03 -6.09
N ASP A 125 -9.78 22.40 -7.30
CA ASP A 125 -11.07 23.05 -7.57
C ASP A 125 -12.22 22.05 -7.55
N GLU A 126 -13.46 22.58 -7.49
CA GLU A 126 -14.67 21.77 -7.42
C GLU A 126 -14.82 20.82 -8.62
N ALA A 127 -14.53 21.32 -9.82
CA ALA A 127 -14.65 20.54 -11.05
C ALA A 127 -13.67 19.34 -11.08
N THR A 128 -12.45 19.52 -10.57
CA THR A 128 -11.46 18.46 -10.45
C THR A 128 -11.92 17.39 -9.45
N LYS A 129 -12.42 17.79 -8.28
CA LYS A 129 -12.92 16.86 -7.27
C LYS A 129 -14.12 16.07 -7.77
N GLU A 130 -15.12 16.75 -8.37
CA GLU A 130 -16.30 16.10 -8.95
C GLU A 130 -15.93 15.09 -10.05
N ARG A 131 -15.01 15.48 -10.95
CA ARG A 131 -14.53 14.59 -12.02
C ARG A 131 -13.87 13.35 -11.43
N TYR A 132 -13.01 13.51 -10.42
CA TYR A 132 -12.32 12.41 -9.80
C TYR A 132 -13.28 11.44 -9.08
N VAL A 133 -14.21 11.96 -8.28
CA VAL A 133 -15.21 11.14 -7.58
C VAL A 133 -16.07 10.37 -8.58
N ARG A 134 -16.53 11.01 -9.65
CA ARG A 134 -17.32 10.38 -10.72
C ARG A 134 -16.54 9.30 -11.45
N PHE A 135 -15.24 9.48 -11.67
CA PHE A 135 -14.38 8.50 -12.31
C PHE A 135 -14.28 7.20 -11.48
N GLY A 136 -14.41 7.29 -10.16
CA GLY A 136 -14.57 6.14 -9.28
C GLY A 136 -13.27 5.41 -8.90
N GLU A 137 -12.10 6.00 -9.17
CA GLU A 137 -10.79 5.41 -8.86
C GLU A 137 -10.53 5.32 -7.34
N TRP A 138 -11.28 6.04 -6.53
CA TRP A 138 -11.23 6.05 -5.08
C TRP A 138 -11.68 4.73 -4.43
N ARG A 139 -12.45 3.91 -5.15
CA ARG A 139 -13.07 2.70 -4.58
C ARG A 139 -12.03 1.69 -4.12
N GLY A 140 -12.17 1.24 -2.87
CA GLY A 140 -11.30 0.23 -2.26
C GLY A 140 -9.88 0.70 -1.94
N ARG A 141 -9.62 2.01 -1.94
CA ARG A 141 -8.30 2.59 -1.69
C ARG A 141 -8.30 3.41 -0.40
N SER A 142 -7.31 3.19 0.46
CA SER A 142 -7.10 4.06 1.61
C SER A 142 -6.86 5.50 1.16
N GLY A 143 -7.41 6.48 1.87
CA GLY A 143 -7.39 7.89 1.50
C GLY A 143 -8.21 8.23 0.25
N GLY A 144 -8.83 7.25 -0.41
CA GLY A 144 -9.74 7.48 -1.54
C GLY A 144 -9.05 7.99 -2.82
N TYR A 145 -7.77 7.66 -3.06
CA TYR A 145 -7.11 8.01 -4.33
C TYR A 145 -6.08 6.96 -4.77
N ALA A 146 -5.70 7.06 -6.05
CA ALA A 146 -4.62 6.28 -6.64
C ALA A 146 -3.67 7.19 -7.40
N ILE A 147 -2.37 7.05 -7.17
CA ILE A 147 -1.36 7.89 -7.82
C ILE A 147 -1.11 7.54 -9.30
N GLN A 148 -1.56 6.37 -9.76
CA GLN A 148 -1.12 5.80 -11.03
C GLN A 148 -1.83 6.36 -12.27
N THR A 149 -3.11 6.72 -12.18
CA THR A 149 -3.94 7.15 -13.32
C THR A 149 -4.50 8.56 -13.11
N LEU A 150 -5.81 8.74 -13.03
CA LEU A 150 -6.40 10.07 -12.89
C LEU A 150 -5.97 10.77 -11.59
N GLY A 151 -5.77 10.00 -10.51
CA GLY A 151 -5.29 10.55 -9.24
C GLY A 151 -3.89 11.18 -9.32
N SER A 152 -3.06 10.82 -10.32
CA SER A 152 -1.78 11.51 -10.55
C SER A 152 -1.96 13.02 -10.82
N THR A 153 -3.12 13.42 -11.35
CA THR A 153 -3.42 14.82 -11.63
C THR A 153 -3.67 15.65 -10.37
N LEU A 154 -4.02 14.98 -9.25
CA LEU A 154 -4.24 15.60 -7.95
C LEU A 154 -2.92 15.94 -7.24
N VAL A 155 -1.86 15.17 -7.55
CA VAL A 155 -0.57 15.23 -6.86
C VAL A 155 0.29 16.37 -7.42
N GLU A 156 0.87 17.15 -6.54
CA GLU A 156 1.89 18.16 -6.84
C GLU A 156 3.28 17.56 -6.78
N ARG A 157 3.62 16.85 -5.68
CA ARG A 157 4.90 16.17 -5.50
C ARG A 157 4.80 15.00 -4.54
N VAL A 158 5.80 14.12 -4.60
CA VAL A 158 6.01 12.98 -3.72
C VAL A 158 7.41 13.08 -3.12
N GLU A 159 7.52 12.91 -1.82
CA GLU A 159 8.79 12.84 -1.10
C GLU A 159 8.91 11.46 -0.47
N GLY A 160 9.72 10.59 -1.08
CA GLY A 160 9.86 9.18 -0.72
C GLY A 160 9.56 8.22 -1.87
N SER A 161 8.97 7.08 -1.59
CA SER A 161 8.77 5.97 -2.51
C SER A 161 7.39 5.99 -3.18
N VAL A 162 7.35 6.17 -4.51
CA VAL A 162 6.09 6.06 -5.27
C VAL A 162 5.50 4.64 -5.17
N SER A 163 6.34 3.60 -5.13
CA SER A 163 5.84 2.22 -4.99
C SER A 163 5.17 1.99 -3.64
N ASN A 164 5.59 2.70 -2.59
CA ASN A 164 4.91 2.73 -1.31
C ASN A 164 3.50 3.33 -1.44
N VAL A 165 3.37 4.47 -2.12
CA VAL A 165 2.06 5.11 -2.37
C VAL A 165 1.11 4.21 -3.17
N VAL A 166 1.64 3.40 -4.09
CA VAL A 166 0.86 2.40 -4.83
C VAL A 166 0.41 1.23 -3.93
N GLY A 167 1.18 0.94 -2.85
CA GLY A 167 0.80 -0.03 -1.83
C GLY A 167 1.77 -1.19 -1.61
N LEU A 168 2.96 -1.17 -2.23
CA LEU A 168 4.06 -2.09 -1.93
C LEU A 168 5.39 -1.33 -1.92
N PRO A 169 6.05 -1.15 -0.77
CA PRO A 169 7.31 -0.45 -0.66
C PRO A 169 8.46 -1.32 -1.19
N VAL A 170 8.72 -1.21 -2.50
CA VAL A 170 9.70 -2.06 -3.21
C VAL A 170 11.12 -1.87 -2.68
N GLY A 171 11.50 -0.64 -2.29
CA GLY A 171 12.79 -0.38 -1.66
C GLY A 171 12.97 -1.16 -0.37
N LEU A 172 12.00 -1.07 0.53
CA LEU A 172 11.99 -1.80 1.79
C LEU A 172 11.93 -3.33 1.57
N LEU A 173 11.18 -3.79 0.55
CA LEU A 173 11.17 -5.21 0.18
C LEU A 173 12.57 -5.69 -0.25
N ALA A 174 13.30 -4.89 -1.00
CA ALA A 174 14.66 -5.20 -1.42
C ALA A 174 15.65 -5.28 -0.23
N GLU A 175 15.42 -4.49 0.80
CA GLU A 175 16.21 -4.53 2.04
C GLU A 175 15.89 -5.76 2.90
N LEU A 176 14.60 -6.07 3.06
CA LEU A 176 14.14 -7.18 3.91
C LEU A 176 14.32 -8.55 3.25
N ALA A 177 14.27 -8.62 1.92
CA ALA A 177 14.36 -9.88 1.17
C ALA A 177 15.17 -9.71 -0.13
N PRO A 178 16.46 -9.34 -0.04
CA PRO A 178 17.32 -9.13 -1.20
C PRO A 178 17.42 -10.37 -2.10
N GLU A 179 17.28 -11.56 -1.51
CA GLU A 179 17.30 -12.84 -2.21
C GLU A 179 16.17 -12.98 -3.24
N LEU A 180 15.04 -12.30 -3.07
CA LEU A 180 13.93 -12.35 -4.02
C LEU A 180 14.24 -11.59 -5.31
N LEU A 181 15.13 -10.61 -5.26
CA LEU A 181 15.49 -9.74 -6.38
C LEU A 181 16.87 -10.06 -6.96
N ALA A 182 17.66 -10.91 -6.29
CA ALA A 182 18.99 -11.30 -6.72
C ALA A 182 18.93 -12.18 -7.97
N GLY A 183 19.69 -11.82 -9.00
CA GLY A 183 19.87 -12.63 -10.21
C GLY A 183 18.77 -12.50 -11.28
N ARG A 184 17.86 -11.54 -11.14
CA ARG A 184 16.83 -11.27 -12.16
C ARG A 184 17.28 -10.13 -13.06
N SER A 185 17.53 -10.44 -14.33
CA SER A 185 17.72 -9.43 -15.38
C SER A 185 16.35 -8.94 -15.84
N ALA A 186 16.17 -7.64 -15.98
CA ALA A 186 14.98 -7.10 -16.62
C ALA A 186 14.90 -7.65 -18.05
N ALA A 187 13.80 -8.26 -18.41
CA ALA A 187 13.51 -8.72 -19.76
C ALA A 187 13.14 -7.52 -20.64
#